data_7cff7396d40bc4f47fd9e301b81c30c5
#
_entry.id   7cff7396d40bc4f47fd9e301b81c30c5
#
_cell.length_a   1.000
_cell.length_b   1.000
_cell.length_c   1.000
_cell.angle_alpha   90.00
_cell.angle_beta   90.00
_cell.angle_gamma   90.00
#
_symmetry.space_group_name_H-M   'P 1'
#
loop_
_entity.id
_entity.type
_entity.pdbx_description
1 polymer ?
#
loop_
_entity_poly.entity_id
_entity_poly.type
_entity_poly.pdbx_seq_one_letter_code
_entity_poly.pdbx_strand_id
1 'polypeptide(L)'
;MKRETERKHLAPKRKKRGNGGKIAVIVCVCVVALLLAGAAGFGVYVSGSDTIYPKVSVNGTDVGGMTAAEAASALEAAGWGEGEKTVTVELPLEHTLTVNAADVGAELTAQEAADRAFDYCHGGTIIENVMAYVRCLVSGAEVEIKAEVDEAALADIVREEVTQVKSGLMTSGVEIKGETLEVVKGASAVEIDESELMSLVKTALEDMKYGPLDYEVEVNASVELDIDELYNSICCEAKDAYYDKEKKEVVESVTGVDFNKAEAQKLWDAAELGETVEIPLELTEPELTTEYVESRLFADDLGETVTTSLAGSTQNRITNVQLAAASIDGIILAPGEQFSYNDALGERTTERGYKAAGAYSGGQVVQEVGGGICQVSSTLYYAALLANLQIDVRTCHYFPVGYLPAGLDATVSWGGPEFKFTNNRDWPIKIEASVDTAKNTVSVHIVGTDEDGSYVQMTYATWLVYGNSEYPETATGYKAATYRSVFDKNGNLLSKELEAYSEYHYHEEDIVYPTPTPSPTPEPTPTEPPIEPTDPVFPPEDPSYPTDPVVPSGDPGYYFDN
;
A
#
# COMPACT_ATOMS: atom_id res chain seq x y z
N MET A 1 -51.84 -80.47 -81.32
CA MET A 1 -52.12 -79.59 -82.45
C MET A 1 -51.81 -78.16 -82.13
N LYS A 2 -50.86 -77.73 -82.81
CA LYS A 2 -50.43 -76.41 -83.25
C LYS A 2 -51.38 -75.25 -82.97
N ARG A 3 -50.80 -74.14 -82.42
CA ARG A 3 -50.75 -72.84 -83.10
C ARG A 3 -49.77 -71.88 -82.40
N GLU A 4 -48.81 -71.51 -83.15
CA GLU A 4 -47.95 -70.36 -82.98
C GLU A 4 -48.77 -69.07 -82.91
N THR A 5 -48.32 -68.10 -82.12
CA THR A 5 -48.59 -66.68 -82.34
C THR A 5 -47.41 -65.81 -81.87
N GLU A 6 -46.98 -65.01 -82.76
CA GLU A 6 -45.89 -64.14 -82.83
C GLU A 6 -45.70 -63.20 -81.60
N ARG A 7 -44.48 -63.12 -81.17
CA ARG A 7 -44.03 -62.03 -80.27
C ARG A 7 -43.56 -60.86 -81.11
N LYS A 8 -44.26 -59.76 -81.03
CA LYS A 8 -43.78 -58.48 -81.50
C LYS A 8 -42.90 -57.89 -80.46
N HIS A 9 -41.65 -57.59 -80.77
CA HIS A 9 -40.70 -56.81 -79.98
C HIS A 9 -41.13 -55.33 -79.91
N LEU A 10 -41.45 -54.88 -78.73
CA LEU A 10 -41.54 -53.44 -78.42
C LEU A 10 -40.27 -53.01 -77.68
N ALA A 11 -39.48 -52.10 -78.31
CA ALA A 11 -38.31 -51.52 -77.74
C ALA A 11 -38.62 -50.65 -76.51
N PRO A 12 -37.78 -50.64 -75.48
CA PRO A 12 -38.05 -49.87 -74.29
C PRO A 12 -37.81 -48.37 -74.52
N LYS A 13 -38.80 -47.52 -74.23
CA LYS A 13 -38.70 -46.08 -74.23
C LYS A 13 -37.69 -45.61 -73.12
N ARG A 14 -36.60 -44.98 -73.48
CA ARG A 14 -35.67 -44.23 -72.59
C ARG A 14 -36.44 -43.13 -71.85
N LYS A 15 -36.65 -43.29 -70.56
CA LYS A 15 -37.08 -42.22 -69.66
C LYS A 15 -35.95 -41.17 -69.60
N LYS A 16 -36.20 -39.94 -70.04
CA LYS A 16 -35.32 -38.76 -69.73
C LYS A 16 -35.24 -38.58 -68.22
N ARG A 17 -34.05 -38.77 -67.67
CA ARG A 17 -33.75 -38.40 -66.29
C ARG A 17 -33.87 -36.87 -66.20
N GLY A 18 -34.94 -36.40 -65.61
CA GLY A 18 -35.17 -35.01 -65.34
C GLY A 18 -34.11 -34.49 -64.31
N ASN A 19 -33.62 -33.30 -64.56
CA ASN A 19 -32.64 -32.58 -63.74
C ASN A 19 -33.17 -32.23 -62.34
N GLY A 20 -34.36 -32.62 -61.95
CA GLY A 20 -35.00 -32.29 -60.64
C GLY A 20 -34.26 -32.80 -59.43
N GLY A 21 -33.58 -33.96 -59.53
CA GLY A 21 -32.80 -34.49 -58.38
C GLY A 21 -31.54 -33.68 -58.08
N LYS A 22 -30.88 -33.11 -59.11
CA LYS A 22 -29.71 -32.25 -58.90
C LYS A 22 -30.09 -30.91 -58.31
N ILE A 23 -31.23 -30.35 -58.71
CA ILE A 23 -31.76 -29.08 -58.18
C ILE A 23 -32.18 -29.27 -56.71
N ALA A 24 -32.86 -30.38 -56.37
CA ALA A 24 -33.23 -30.70 -55.01
C ALA A 24 -32.00 -30.85 -54.09
N VAL A 25 -30.94 -31.53 -54.54
CA VAL A 25 -29.68 -31.65 -53.78
C VAL A 25 -29.01 -30.29 -53.60
N ILE A 26 -28.92 -29.43 -54.65
CA ILE A 26 -28.35 -28.09 -54.52
C ILE A 26 -29.18 -27.23 -53.56
N VAL A 27 -30.49 -27.27 -53.62
CA VAL A 27 -31.36 -26.54 -52.69
C VAL A 27 -31.16 -27.04 -51.27
N CYS A 28 -31.10 -28.36 -51.05
CA CYS A 28 -30.80 -28.91 -49.71
C CYS A 28 -29.40 -28.47 -49.19
N VAL A 29 -28.37 -28.52 -50.06
CA VAL A 29 -27.02 -28.06 -49.69
C VAL A 29 -27.01 -26.55 -49.38
N CYS A 30 -27.69 -25.73 -50.18
CA CYS A 30 -27.82 -24.29 -49.90
C CYS A 30 -28.60 -24.02 -48.61
N VAL A 31 -29.66 -24.74 -48.32
CA VAL A 31 -30.43 -24.63 -47.07
C VAL A 31 -29.57 -25.04 -45.86
N VAL A 32 -28.82 -26.15 -46.00
CA VAL A 32 -27.90 -26.60 -44.94
C VAL A 32 -26.78 -25.59 -44.75
N ALA A 33 -26.20 -25.06 -45.84
CA ALA A 33 -25.17 -24.02 -45.73
C ALA A 33 -25.70 -22.72 -45.09
N LEU A 34 -26.92 -22.31 -45.43
CA LEU A 34 -27.57 -21.16 -44.78
C LEU A 34 -27.88 -21.41 -43.29
N LEU A 35 -28.29 -22.62 -42.96
CA LEU A 35 -28.52 -23.03 -41.56
C LEU A 35 -27.19 -23.04 -40.77
N LEU A 36 -26.14 -23.59 -41.38
CA LEU A 36 -24.81 -23.59 -40.77
C LEU A 36 -24.24 -22.16 -40.62
N ALA A 37 -24.41 -21.31 -41.63
CA ALA A 37 -24.00 -19.89 -41.58
C ALA A 37 -24.81 -19.12 -40.51
N GLY A 38 -26.14 -19.41 -40.46
CA GLY A 38 -26.99 -18.85 -39.41
C GLY A 38 -26.61 -19.33 -38.01
N ALA A 39 -26.32 -20.63 -37.86
CA ALA A 39 -25.83 -21.19 -36.58
C ALA A 39 -24.47 -20.62 -36.18
N ALA A 40 -23.54 -20.47 -37.14
CA ALA A 40 -22.24 -19.84 -36.87
C ALA A 40 -22.39 -18.36 -36.49
N GLY A 41 -23.24 -17.62 -37.22
CA GLY A 41 -23.52 -16.20 -36.90
C GLY A 41 -24.19 -16.05 -35.53
N PHE A 42 -25.11 -16.93 -35.21
CA PHE A 42 -25.74 -16.98 -33.88
C PHE A 42 -24.73 -17.34 -32.78
N GLY A 43 -23.81 -18.27 -33.06
CA GLY A 43 -22.74 -18.62 -32.12
C GLY A 43 -21.81 -17.44 -31.81
N VAL A 44 -21.42 -16.69 -32.86
CA VAL A 44 -20.62 -15.48 -32.68
C VAL A 44 -21.39 -14.39 -31.91
N TYR A 45 -22.68 -14.22 -32.23
CA TYR A 45 -23.55 -13.29 -31.51
C TYR A 45 -23.66 -13.63 -30.02
N VAL A 46 -23.93 -14.88 -29.69
CA VAL A 46 -24.08 -15.36 -28.31
C VAL A 46 -22.76 -15.24 -27.54
N SER A 47 -21.65 -15.69 -28.14
CA SER A 47 -20.34 -15.65 -27.48
C SER A 47 -19.73 -14.25 -27.41
N GLY A 48 -20.17 -13.32 -28.24
CA GLY A 48 -19.73 -11.92 -28.26
C GLY A 48 -20.70 -10.98 -27.53
N SER A 49 -21.74 -11.53 -26.87
CA SER A 49 -22.64 -10.72 -26.04
C SER A 49 -21.91 -10.22 -24.81
N ASP A 50 -22.15 -8.97 -24.43
CA ASP A 50 -21.67 -8.34 -23.20
C ASP A 50 -22.68 -8.46 -22.04
N THR A 51 -23.73 -9.27 -22.24
CA THR A 51 -24.77 -9.47 -21.25
C THR A 51 -24.85 -10.91 -20.76
N ILE A 52 -25.22 -11.09 -19.51
CA ILE A 52 -25.57 -12.38 -18.90
C ILE A 52 -26.74 -13.00 -19.67
N TYR A 53 -26.74 -14.31 -19.84
CA TYR A 53 -27.78 -14.98 -20.64
C TYR A 53 -29.17 -14.83 -20.02
N PRO A 54 -30.26 -14.88 -20.85
CA PRO A 54 -31.61 -14.68 -20.36
C PRO A 54 -32.01 -15.70 -19.28
N LYS A 55 -32.79 -15.27 -18.31
CA LYS A 55 -33.30 -16.11 -17.21
C LYS A 55 -32.21 -16.73 -16.34
N VAL A 56 -31.08 -16.08 -16.24
CA VAL A 56 -30.07 -16.40 -15.24
C VAL A 56 -30.35 -15.60 -13.98
N SER A 57 -30.40 -16.29 -12.86
CA SER A 57 -30.47 -15.67 -11.53
C SER A 57 -29.23 -16.00 -10.72
N VAL A 58 -28.87 -15.09 -9.83
CA VAL A 58 -27.77 -15.20 -8.87
C VAL A 58 -28.37 -15.18 -7.47
N ASN A 59 -28.24 -16.29 -6.76
CA ASN A 59 -28.80 -16.47 -5.41
C ASN A 59 -30.24 -15.94 -5.30
N GLY A 60 -31.07 -16.28 -6.30
CA GLY A 60 -32.50 -15.91 -6.38
C GLY A 60 -32.78 -14.54 -7.02
N THR A 61 -31.80 -13.71 -7.33
CA THR A 61 -31.97 -12.42 -8.00
C THR A 61 -31.83 -12.59 -9.51
N ASP A 62 -32.84 -12.20 -10.30
CA ASP A 62 -32.78 -12.24 -11.77
C ASP A 62 -31.81 -11.19 -12.30
N VAL A 63 -30.79 -11.63 -13.02
CA VAL A 63 -29.77 -10.81 -13.67
C VAL A 63 -29.71 -11.08 -15.18
N GLY A 64 -30.67 -11.83 -15.70
CA GLY A 64 -30.71 -12.23 -17.10
C GLY A 64 -30.88 -11.07 -18.06
N GLY A 65 -30.02 -11.00 -19.07
CA GLY A 65 -30.03 -9.94 -20.08
C GLY A 65 -29.31 -8.65 -19.68
N MET A 66 -28.73 -8.60 -18.48
CA MET A 66 -27.98 -7.45 -17.95
C MET A 66 -26.49 -7.57 -18.29
N THR A 67 -25.81 -6.46 -18.45
CA THR A 67 -24.34 -6.42 -18.39
C THR A 67 -23.87 -6.72 -16.96
N ALA A 68 -22.60 -7.07 -16.78
CA ALA A 68 -22.06 -7.32 -15.42
C ALA A 68 -22.26 -6.13 -14.49
N ALA A 69 -22.10 -4.88 -14.98
CA ALA A 69 -22.32 -3.68 -14.19
C ALA A 69 -23.80 -3.44 -13.81
N GLU A 70 -24.74 -3.72 -14.74
CA GLU A 70 -26.16 -3.63 -14.44
C GLU A 70 -26.60 -4.73 -13.48
N ALA A 71 -26.04 -5.95 -13.63
CA ALA A 71 -26.27 -7.06 -12.73
C ALA A 71 -25.75 -6.78 -11.32
N ALA A 72 -24.55 -6.19 -11.19
CA ALA A 72 -24.02 -5.74 -9.91
C ALA A 72 -24.97 -4.75 -9.23
N SER A 73 -25.43 -3.72 -9.97
CA SER A 73 -26.40 -2.75 -9.43
C SER A 73 -27.75 -3.40 -9.05
N ALA A 74 -28.19 -4.42 -9.80
CA ALA A 74 -29.42 -5.16 -9.47
C ALA A 74 -29.25 -6.02 -8.22
N LEU A 75 -28.06 -6.63 -8.03
CA LEU A 75 -27.71 -7.37 -6.83
C LEU A 75 -27.64 -6.45 -5.60
N GLU A 76 -27.00 -5.29 -5.72
CA GLU A 76 -26.98 -4.26 -4.66
C GLU A 76 -28.41 -3.82 -4.30
N ALA A 77 -29.24 -3.51 -5.30
CA ALA A 77 -30.63 -3.13 -5.07
C ALA A 77 -31.48 -4.26 -4.44
N ALA A 78 -31.06 -5.53 -4.61
CA ALA A 78 -31.68 -6.69 -3.97
C ALA A 78 -31.11 -6.96 -2.56
N GLY A 79 -30.19 -6.12 -2.07
CA GLY A 79 -29.59 -6.21 -0.74
C GLY A 79 -28.27 -6.98 -0.70
N TRP A 80 -27.62 -7.23 -1.85
CA TRP A 80 -26.31 -7.86 -1.86
C TRP A 80 -25.27 -6.96 -1.19
N GLY A 81 -24.63 -7.49 -0.16
CA GLY A 81 -23.64 -6.75 0.61
C GLY A 81 -24.19 -5.79 1.65
N GLU A 82 -25.53 -5.70 1.80
CA GLU A 82 -26.16 -4.94 2.88
C GLU A 82 -26.09 -5.72 4.21
N GLY A 83 -25.89 -4.99 5.31
CA GLY A 83 -25.87 -5.55 6.66
C GLY A 83 -24.48 -5.96 7.13
N GLU A 84 -24.46 -6.41 8.37
CA GLU A 84 -23.25 -6.87 9.04
C GLU A 84 -22.90 -8.27 8.52
N LYS A 85 -21.71 -8.43 7.94
CA LYS A 85 -21.25 -9.69 7.33
C LYS A 85 -20.53 -10.55 8.36
N THR A 86 -21.19 -10.78 9.48
CA THR A 86 -20.60 -11.45 10.64
C THR A 86 -21.39 -12.69 10.95
N VAL A 87 -20.69 -13.80 11.20
CA VAL A 87 -21.24 -15.04 11.75
C VAL A 87 -20.92 -15.07 13.23
N THR A 88 -21.92 -15.39 14.05
CA THR A 88 -21.74 -15.53 15.50
C THR A 88 -22.20 -16.89 15.98
N VAL A 89 -21.47 -17.45 16.96
CA VAL A 89 -21.82 -18.71 17.63
C VAL A 89 -21.74 -18.49 19.12
N GLU A 90 -22.82 -18.73 19.84
CA GLU A 90 -22.81 -18.68 21.30
C GLU A 90 -22.09 -19.90 21.87
N LEU A 91 -21.11 -19.66 22.73
CA LEU A 91 -20.32 -20.66 23.42
C LEU A 91 -20.57 -20.58 24.92
N PRO A 92 -20.16 -21.59 25.70
CA PRO A 92 -20.27 -21.55 27.15
C PRO A 92 -19.59 -20.34 27.81
N LEU A 93 -20.00 -19.98 29.04
CA LEU A 93 -19.48 -18.87 29.86
C LEU A 93 -19.71 -17.47 29.25
N GLU A 94 -20.80 -17.29 28.50
CA GLU A 94 -21.14 -16.03 27.82
C GLU A 94 -20.15 -15.63 26.73
N HIS A 95 -19.31 -16.56 26.29
CA HIS A 95 -18.44 -16.35 25.12
C HIS A 95 -19.23 -16.38 23.82
N THR A 96 -18.80 -15.61 22.86
CA THR A 96 -19.39 -15.56 21.53
C THR A 96 -18.29 -15.57 20.47
N LEU A 97 -18.13 -16.69 19.78
CA LEU A 97 -17.28 -16.72 18.59
C LEU A 97 -17.88 -15.78 17.55
N THR A 98 -17.11 -14.79 17.14
CA THR A 98 -17.49 -13.78 16.15
C THR A 98 -16.51 -13.82 14.99
N VAL A 99 -17.00 -14.12 13.80
CA VAL A 99 -16.17 -14.18 12.58
C VAL A 99 -16.73 -13.21 11.56
N ASN A 100 -15.96 -12.17 11.23
CA ASN A 100 -16.28 -11.27 10.15
C ASN A 100 -15.81 -11.86 8.82
N ALA A 101 -16.64 -11.80 7.79
CA ALA A 101 -16.31 -12.32 6.46
C ALA A 101 -15.03 -11.71 5.88
N ALA A 102 -14.74 -10.45 6.19
CA ALA A 102 -13.52 -9.77 5.74
C ALA A 102 -12.24 -10.38 6.33
N ASP A 103 -12.28 -10.79 7.60
CA ASP A 103 -11.10 -11.32 8.32
C ASP A 103 -10.63 -12.67 7.78
N VAL A 104 -11.52 -13.39 7.10
CA VAL A 104 -11.27 -14.70 6.51
C VAL A 104 -11.37 -14.69 4.97
N GLY A 105 -11.30 -13.51 4.34
CA GLY A 105 -11.35 -13.37 2.89
C GLY A 105 -12.67 -13.78 2.23
N ALA A 106 -13.73 -13.99 3.02
CA ALA A 106 -15.04 -14.45 2.55
C ALA A 106 -15.97 -13.30 2.09
N GLU A 107 -15.42 -12.10 1.96
CA GLU A 107 -16.17 -10.96 1.47
C GLU A 107 -16.27 -10.99 -0.06
N LEU A 108 -17.48 -10.97 -0.58
CA LEU A 108 -17.75 -10.97 -2.02
C LEU A 108 -18.59 -9.75 -2.39
N THR A 109 -18.08 -8.94 -3.31
CA THR A 109 -18.79 -7.76 -3.82
C THR A 109 -19.88 -8.16 -4.83
N ALA A 110 -20.88 -7.31 -5.01
CA ALA A 110 -21.91 -7.50 -6.04
C ALA A 110 -21.30 -7.54 -7.45
N GLN A 111 -20.20 -6.78 -7.68
CA GLN A 111 -19.50 -6.80 -8.96
C GLN A 111 -18.82 -8.15 -9.21
N GLU A 112 -18.12 -8.72 -8.23
CA GLU A 112 -17.51 -10.06 -8.37
C GLU A 112 -18.55 -11.14 -8.57
N ALA A 113 -19.69 -11.04 -7.90
CA ALA A 113 -20.80 -11.95 -8.10
C ALA A 113 -21.39 -11.85 -9.52
N ALA A 114 -21.57 -10.64 -10.03
CA ALA A 114 -22.01 -10.38 -11.39
C ALA A 114 -21.00 -10.88 -12.44
N ASP A 115 -19.70 -10.68 -12.20
CA ASP A 115 -18.63 -11.16 -13.07
C ASP A 115 -18.60 -12.69 -13.12
N ARG A 116 -18.74 -13.38 -11.99
CA ARG A 116 -18.84 -14.86 -11.94
C ARG A 116 -20.09 -15.38 -12.68
N ALA A 117 -21.21 -14.67 -12.59
CA ALA A 117 -22.41 -15.01 -13.35
C ALA A 117 -22.21 -14.80 -14.86
N PHE A 118 -21.50 -13.75 -15.24
CA PHE A 118 -21.12 -13.50 -16.62
C PHE A 118 -20.17 -14.59 -17.14
N ASP A 119 -19.15 -14.96 -16.38
CA ASP A 119 -18.19 -16.01 -16.71
C ASP A 119 -18.86 -17.38 -16.81
N TYR A 120 -19.84 -17.69 -15.95
CA TYR A 120 -20.66 -18.90 -16.06
C TYR A 120 -21.36 -19.00 -17.43
N CYS A 121 -21.77 -17.86 -17.98
CA CYS A 121 -22.39 -17.78 -19.29
C CYS A 121 -21.40 -17.90 -20.44
N HIS A 122 -20.20 -17.28 -20.33
CA HIS A 122 -19.29 -17.03 -21.44
C HIS A 122 -17.96 -17.80 -21.35
N GLY A 123 -17.73 -18.56 -20.28
CA GLY A 123 -16.45 -19.26 -20.02
C GLY A 123 -16.17 -20.46 -20.93
N GLY A 124 -17.09 -20.85 -21.81
CA GLY A 124 -16.97 -22.00 -22.68
C GLY A 124 -16.54 -21.70 -24.13
N THR A 125 -16.41 -22.74 -24.94
CA THR A 125 -16.28 -22.61 -26.37
C THR A 125 -17.57 -22.07 -27.01
N ILE A 126 -17.51 -21.57 -28.25
CA ILE A 126 -18.69 -21.02 -28.97
C ILE A 126 -19.87 -22.02 -28.94
N ILE A 127 -19.61 -23.32 -29.06
CA ILE A 127 -20.65 -24.33 -29.04
C ILE A 127 -21.23 -24.49 -27.62
N GLU A 128 -20.39 -24.51 -26.61
CA GLU A 128 -20.83 -24.62 -25.20
C GLU A 128 -21.62 -23.38 -24.81
N ASN A 129 -21.17 -22.19 -25.20
CA ASN A 129 -21.86 -20.93 -24.96
C ASN A 129 -23.24 -20.88 -25.61
N VAL A 130 -23.39 -21.38 -26.86
CA VAL A 130 -24.70 -21.51 -27.53
C VAL A 130 -25.59 -22.49 -26.79
N MET A 131 -25.05 -23.66 -26.39
CA MET A 131 -25.83 -24.62 -25.62
C MET A 131 -26.27 -24.06 -24.26
N ALA A 132 -25.39 -23.36 -23.57
CA ALA A 132 -25.70 -22.67 -22.33
C ALA A 132 -26.79 -21.60 -22.53
N TYR A 133 -26.68 -20.78 -23.58
CA TYR A 133 -27.69 -19.78 -23.92
C TYR A 133 -29.06 -20.38 -24.16
N VAL A 134 -29.14 -21.44 -24.98
CA VAL A 134 -30.39 -22.14 -25.28
C VAL A 134 -30.96 -22.77 -24.00
N ARG A 135 -30.12 -23.37 -23.17
CA ARG A 135 -30.50 -23.95 -21.88
C ARG A 135 -31.08 -22.87 -20.95
N CYS A 136 -30.41 -21.74 -20.82
CA CYS A 136 -30.89 -20.61 -20.01
C CYS A 136 -32.23 -20.08 -20.56
N LEU A 137 -32.36 -19.93 -21.89
CA LEU A 137 -33.60 -19.45 -22.50
C LEU A 137 -34.81 -20.38 -22.24
N VAL A 138 -34.58 -21.69 -22.23
CA VAL A 138 -35.65 -22.71 -22.05
C VAL A 138 -35.98 -22.94 -20.59
N SER A 139 -34.96 -23.20 -19.76
CA SER A 139 -35.12 -23.67 -18.37
C SER A 139 -34.76 -22.63 -17.33
N GLY A 140 -34.07 -21.56 -17.73
CA GLY A 140 -33.37 -20.70 -16.80
C GLY A 140 -32.10 -21.36 -16.22
N ALA A 141 -31.32 -20.62 -15.48
CA ALA A 141 -30.22 -21.13 -14.70
C ALA A 141 -30.12 -20.34 -13.39
N GLU A 142 -29.99 -21.05 -12.30
CA GLU A 142 -29.61 -20.47 -11.00
C GLU A 142 -28.10 -20.63 -10.83
N VAL A 143 -27.42 -19.54 -10.62
CA VAL A 143 -25.99 -19.52 -10.33
C VAL A 143 -25.83 -19.27 -8.82
N GLU A 144 -25.59 -20.38 -8.11
CA GLU A 144 -25.25 -20.28 -6.70
C GLU A 144 -23.80 -19.81 -6.57
N ILE A 145 -23.62 -18.61 -6.06
CA ILE A 145 -22.30 -18.04 -5.83
C ILE A 145 -21.97 -18.21 -4.36
N LYS A 146 -20.82 -18.80 -4.09
CA LYS A 146 -20.27 -19.01 -2.76
C LYS A 146 -19.02 -18.16 -2.58
N ALA A 147 -18.84 -17.66 -1.37
CA ALA A 147 -17.60 -17.01 -0.99
C ALA A 147 -16.47 -18.04 -0.83
N GLU A 148 -15.24 -17.61 -1.02
CA GLU A 148 -14.05 -18.43 -0.72
C GLU A 148 -13.57 -18.07 0.69
N VAL A 149 -13.35 -19.05 1.54
CA VAL A 149 -12.94 -18.86 2.94
C VAL A 149 -11.49 -19.25 3.08
N ASP A 150 -10.67 -18.37 3.66
CA ASP A 150 -9.33 -18.72 4.13
C ASP A 150 -9.45 -19.62 5.37
N GLU A 151 -9.26 -20.93 5.15
CA GLU A 151 -9.38 -21.95 6.20
C GLU A 151 -8.32 -21.77 7.30
N ALA A 152 -7.13 -21.21 6.98
CA ALA A 152 -6.09 -21.03 7.96
C ALA A 152 -6.44 -19.88 8.91
N ALA A 153 -6.88 -18.73 8.37
CA ALA A 153 -7.35 -17.61 9.15
C ALA A 153 -8.57 -17.99 10.02
N LEU A 154 -9.54 -18.71 9.44
CA LEU A 154 -10.69 -19.20 10.21
C LEU A 154 -10.27 -20.15 11.35
N ALA A 155 -9.32 -21.06 11.08
CA ALA A 155 -8.84 -21.99 12.10
C ALA A 155 -8.15 -21.28 13.26
N ASP A 156 -7.43 -20.20 12.98
CA ASP A 156 -6.78 -19.42 14.04
C ASP A 156 -7.80 -18.70 14.92
N ILE A 157 -8.81 -18.05 14.32
CA ILE A 157 -9.90 -17.39 15.06
C ILE A 157 -10.67 -18.40 15.93
N VAL A 158 -11.07 -19.55 15.36
CA VAL A 158 -11.82 -20.58 16.09
C VAL A 158 -10.99 -21.14 17.24
N ARG A 159 -9.71 -21.42 16.99
CA ARG A 159 -8.80 -21.97 18.00
C ARG A 159 -8.59 -20.99 19.15
N GLU A 160 -8.42 -19.71 18.84
CA GLU A 160 -8.26 -18.68 19.85
C GLU A 160 -9.48 -18.61 20.78
N GLU A 161 -10.69 -18.52 20.24
CA GLU A 161 -11.92 -18.45 21.03
C GLU A 161 -12.19 -19.72 21.82
N VAL A 162 -12.00 -20.89 21.21
CA VAL A 162 -12.16 -22.18 21.91
C VAL A 162 -11.16 -22.32 23.05
N THR A 163 -9.93 -21.82 22.87
CA THR A 163 -8.91 -21.81 23.92
C THR A 163 -9.35 -20.90 25.08
N GLN A 164 -9.93 -19.74 24.79
CA GLN A 164 -10.46 -18.84 25.84
C GLN A 164 -11.61 -19.49 26.61
N VAL A 165 -12.56 -20.13 25.91
CA VAL A 165 -13.65 -20.85 26.56
C VAL A 165 -13.13 -21.99 27.43
N LYS A 166 -12.23 -22.82 26.90
CA LYS A 166 -11.62 -23.92 27.67
C LYS A 166 -10.85 -23.38 28.87
N SER A 167 -10.08 -22.33 28.71
CA SER A 167 -9.38 -21.68 29.82
C SER A 167 -10.35 -21.09 30.84
N GLY A 168 -11.45 -20.44 30.44
CA GLY A 168 -12.49 -19.92 31.30
C GLY A 168 -13.25 -21.00 32.08
N LEU A 169 -13.49 -22.16 31.48
CA LEU A 169 -14.14 -23.32 32.15
C LEU A 169 -13.19 -24.02 33.09
N MET A 170 -11.93 -24.10 32.77
CA MET A 170 -10.89 -24.55 33.66
C MET A 170 -10.69 -23.55 34.81
N THR A 171 -10.84 -22.23 34.55
CA THR A 171 -10.73 -21.17 35.55
C THR A 171 -11.94 -21.06 36.48
N SER A 172 -13.06 -21.72 36.26
CA SER A 172 -14.04 -21.91 37.36
C SER A 172 -13.51 -22.79 38.49
N GLY A 173 -12.35 -23.42 38.30
CA GLY A 173 -11.54 -24.14 39.26
C GLY A 173 -10.04 -23.92 39.10
N VAL A 174 -9.62 -22.96 38.22
CA VAL A 174 -8.21 -22.65 37.94
C VAL A 174 -8.02 -21.14 38.05
N GLU A 175 -7.13 -20.71 38.91
CA GLU A 175 -6.82 -19.30 39.13
C GLU A 175 -5.30 -19.09 39.19
N ILE A 176 -4.79 -18.11 38.44
CA ILE A 176 -3.39 -17.70 38.53
C ILE A 176 -3.25 -16.66 39.63
N LYS A 177 -2.46 -16.96 40.65
CA LYS A 177 -2.14 -16.06 41.75
C LYS A 177 -0.63 -15.81 41.84
N GLY A 178 -0.20 -14.74 41.21
CA GLY A 178 1.22 -14.44 41.13
C GLY A 178 1.97 -15.52 40.35
N GLU A 179 2.92 -16.19 40.98
CA GLU A 179 3.73 -17.27 40.40
C GLU A 179 3.14 -18.68 40.67
N THR A 180 1.84 -18.77 40.94
CA THR A 180 1.18 -20.04 41.26
C THR A 180 -0.12 -20.18 40.48
N LEU A 181 -0.32 -21.35 39.90
CA LEU A 181 -1.59 -21.77 39.29
C LEU A 181 -2.35 -22.63 40.33
N GLU A 182 -3.47 -22.13 40.80
CA GLU A 182 -4.37 -22.87 41.68
C GLU A 182 -5.41 -23.62 40.86
N VAL A 183 -5.49 -24.93 41.01
CA VAL A 183 -6.45 -25.80 40.30
C VAL A 183 -7.25 -26.61 41.29
N VAL A 184 -8.57 -26.53 41.25
CA VAL A 184 -9.45 -27.31 42.13
C VAL A 184 -9.69 -28.70 41.54
N LYS A 185 -9.31 -29.77 42.23
CA LYS A 185 -9.49 -31.13 41.76
C LYS A 185 -10.97 -31.50 41.69
N GLY A 186 -11.44 -31.80 40.45
CA GLY A 186 -12.83 -32.16 40.15
C GLY A 186 -13.70 -31.02 39.60
N ALA A 187 -13.11 -29.91 39.14
CA ALA A 187 -13.83 -28.88 38.39
C ALA A 187 -14.31 -29.36 37.01
N SER A 188 -15.36 -28.75 36.48
CA SER A 188 -16.03 -29.17 35.25
C SER A 188 -15.18 -28.91 33.97
N ALA A 189 -15.29 -29.80 32.99
CA ALA A 189 -14.69 -29.63 31.67
C ALA A 189 -15.77 -29.55 30.59
N VAL A 190 -15.44 -28.92 29.48
CA VAL A 190 -16.30 -28.81 28.29
C VAL A 190 -15.56 -29.34 27.09
N GLU A 191 -16.21 -30.18 26.30
CA GLU A 191 -15.68 -30.67 25.04
C GLU A 191 -16.30 -29.87 23.89
N ILE A 192 -15.47 -29.07 23.21
CA ILE A 192 -15.82 -28.34 22.00
C ILE A 192 -15.10 -29.02 20.84
N ASP A 193 -15.87 -29.53 19.87
CA ASP A 193 -15.29 -30.05 18.61
C ASP A 193 -14.97 -28.88 17.67
N GLU A 194 -13.68 -28.48 17.68
CA GLU A 194 -13.17 -27.41 16.82
C GLU A 194 -13.41 -27.67 15.33
N SER A 195 -13.36 -28.96 14.90
CA SER A 195 -13.54 -29.32 13.49
C SER A 195 -15.00 -29.16 13.06
N GLU A 196 -15.94 -29.52 13.94
CA GLU A 196 -17.36 -29.34 13.71
C GLU A 196 -17.72 -27.84 13.70
N LEU A 197 -17.22 -27.08 14.68
CA LEU A 197 -17.43 -25.64 14.79
C LEU A 197 -16.87 -24.91 13.56
N MET A 198 -15.64 -25.23 13.14
CA MET A 198 -15.03 -24.71 11.92
C MET A 198 -15.88 -25.01 10.68
N SER A 199 -16.36 -26.27 10.55
CA SER A 199 -17.18 -26.67 9.40
C SER A 199 -18.51 -25.93 9.35
N LEU A 200 -19.13 -25.70 10.50
CA LEU A 200 -20.38 -24.95 10.66
C LEU A 200 -20.19 -23.49 10.20
N VAL A 201 -19.22 -22.81 10.76
CA VAL A 201 -18.93 -21.39 10.46
C VAL A 201 -18.50 -21.23 9.00
N LYS A 202 -17.58 -22.08 8.50
CA LYS A 202 -17.15 -22.09 7.10
C LYS A 202 -18.32 -22.21 6.14
N THR A 203 -19.24 -23.17 6.38
CA THR A 203 -20.41 -23.38 5.52
C THR A 203 -21.31 -22.15 5.49
N ALA A 204 -21.51 -21.50 6.64
CA ALA A 204 -22.32 -20.28 6.71
C ALA A 204 -21.68 -19.11 5.93
N LEU A 205 -20.36 -18.93 6.07
CA LEU A 205 -19.61 -17.91 5.35
C LEU A 205 -19.59 -18.17 3.83
N GLU A 206 -19.34 -19.42 3.41
CA GLU A 206 -19.39 -19.79 1.98
C GLU A 206 -20.77 -19.52 1.38
N ASP A 207 -21.85 -19.83 2.10
CA ASP A 207 -23.22 -19.60 1.67
C ASP A 207 -23.70 -18.15 1.88
N MET A 208 -22.83 -17.27 2.43
CA MET A 208 -23.15 -15.88 2.78
C MET A 208 -24.37 -15.75 3.70
N LYS A 209 -24.55 -16.72 4.61
CA LYS A 209 -25.58 -16.74 5.65
C LYS A 209 -25.01 -16.17 6.94
N TYR A 210 -25.16 -14.87 7.10
CA TYR A 210 -24.65 -14.14 8.25
C TYR A 210 -25.65 -14.15 9.41
N GLY A 211 -25.15 -13.94 10.62
CA GLY A 211 -25.92 -13.93 11.85
C GLY A 211 -25.59 -15.08 12.80
N PRO A 212 -26.43 -15.28 13.83
CA PRO A 212 -26.20 -16.32 14.82
C PRO A 212 -26.43 -17.72 14.27
N LEU A 213 -25.53 -18.63 14.61
CA LEU A 213 -25.65 -20.08 14.32
C LEU A 213 -25.87 -20.84 15.62
N ASP A 214 -26.71 -21.87 15.54
CA ASP A 214 -26.93 -22.79 16.64
C ASP A 214 -25.80 -23.83 16.69
N TYR A 215 -25.11 -23.90 17.83
CA TYR A 215 -24.11 -24.92 18.13
C TYR A 215 -24.33 -25.45 19.55
N GLU A 216 -24.55 -26.73 19.69
CA GLU A 216 -24.77 -27.36 21.00
C GLU A 216 -23.47 -27.92 21.55
N VAL A 217 -23.12 -27.52 22.76
CA VAL A 217 -21.92 -27.97 23.48
C VAL A 217 -22.35 -28.84 24.66
N GLU A 218 -21.84 -30.08 24.75
CA GLU A 218 -22.06 -30.93 25.92
C GLU A 218 -21.14 -30.54 27.08
N VAL A 219 -21.70 -30.13 28.19
CA VAL A 219 -20.99 -29.86 29.45
C VAL A 219 -20.97 -31.11 30.28
N ASN A 220 -19.81 -31.78 30.37
CA ASN A 220 -19.65 -32.97 31.21
C ASN A 220 -19.18 -32.60 32.61
N ALA A 221 -19.88 -33.09 33.64
CA ALA A 221 -19.48 -32.95 35.03
C ALA A 221 -18.32 -33.92 35.35
N SER A 222 -17.22 -33.38 35.86
CA SER A 222 -16.02 -34.07 36.38
C SER A 222 -15.27 -34.95 35.36
N VAL A 223 -14.51 -34.32 34.50
CA VAL A 223 -13.44 -34.97 33.76
C VAL A 223 -12.14 -34.93 34.56
N GLU A 224 -11.33 -36.01 34.54
CA GLU A 224 -9.97 -35.94 35.04
C GLU A 224 -9.21 -34.84 34.30
N LEU A 225 -8.54 -33.95 34.99
CA LEU A 225 -7.73 -32.89 34.40
C LEU A 225 -6.62 -33.50 33.57
N ASP A 226 -6.62 -33.18 32.28
CA ASP A 226 -5.48 -33.49 31.40
C ASP A 226 -4.42 -32.39 31.58
N ILE A 227 -3.28 -32.77 32.16
CA ILE A 227 -2.16 -31.82 32.40
C ILE A 227 -1.59 -31.27 31.08
N ASP A 228 -1.64 -32.04 30.01
CA ASP A 228 -1.18 -31.54 28.69
C ASP A 228 -2.17 -30.51 28.12
N GLU A 229 -3.45 -30.71 28.29
CA GLU A 229 -4.48 -29.73 27.91
C GLU A 229 -4.40 -28.46 28.77
N LEU A 230 -4.27 -28.61 30.09
CA LEU A 230 -4.05 -27.50 31.03
C LEU A 230 -2.81 -26.69 30.60
N TYR A 231 -1.70 -27.37 30.33
CA TYR A 231 -0.46 -26.74 29.90
C TYR A 231 -0.69 -25.91 28.62
N ASN A 232 -1.31 -26.50 27.60
CA ASN A 232 -1.57 -25.83 26.34
C ASN A 232 -2.55 -24.65 26.43
N SER A 233 -3.41 -24.63 27.47
CA SER A 233 -4.37 -23.54 27.68
C SER A 233 -3.79 -22.38 28.51
N ILE A 234 -2.78 -22.65 29.35
CA ILE A 234 -2.20 -21.66 30.26
C ILE A 234 -0.83 -21.16 29.79
N CYS A 235 0.01 -22.08 29.28
CA CYS A 235 1.39 -21.75 28.93
C CYS A 235 1.48 -21.04 27.59
N CYS A 236 2.25 -19.99 27.57
CA CYS A 236 2.52 -19.20 26.36
C CYS A 236 3.93 -18.61 26.41
N GLU A 237 4.50 -18.35 25.24
CA GLU A 237 5.76 -17.62 25.14
C GLU A 237 5.53 -16.13 25.43
N ALA A 238 6.54 -15.47 26.04
CA ALA A 238 6.53 -14.03 26.20
C ALA A 238 6.51 -13.36 24.83
N LYS A 239 5.70 -12.31 24.69
CA LYS A 239 5.66 -11.49 23.48
C LYS A 239 5.84 -10.03 23.84
N ASP A 240 6.69 -9.36 23.08
CA ASP A 240 6.92 -7.94 23.23
C ASP A 240 5.72 -7.12 22.72
N ALA A 241 5.45 -6.01 23.40
CA ALA A 241 4.56 -5.00 22.87
C ALA A 241 5.18 -4.32 21.65
N TYR A 242 4.36 -3.96 20.68
CA TYR A 242 4.79 -3.20 19.50
C TYR A 242 3.67 -2.29 19.00
N TYR A 243 4.02 -1.31 18.17
CA TYR A 243 3.03 -0.45 17.51
C TYR A 243 2.58 -1.07 16.19
N ASP A 244 1.28 -1.41 16.08
CA ASP A 244 0.64 -1.83 14.83
C ASP A 244 0.25 -0.58 14.03
N LYS A 245 0.94 -0.35 12.94
CA LYS A 245 0.74 0.80 12.06
C LYS A 245 -0.61 0.75 11.34
N GLU A 246 -1.10 -0.42 10.97
CA GLU A 246 -2.35 -0.58 10.21
C GLU A 246 -3.55 -0.31 11.10
N LYS A 247 -3.52 -0.84 12.30
CA LYS A 247 -4.54 -0.59 13.33
C LYS A 247 -4.37 0.75 14.04
N LYS A 248 -3.17 1.35 13.98
CA LYS A 248 -2.78 2.60 14.67
C LYS A 248 -2.90 2.49 16.20
N GLU A 249 -2.56 1.35 16.74
CA GLU A 249 -2.61 1.05 18.18
C GLU A 249 -1.37 0.28 18.64
N VAL A 250 -1.13 0.27 19.94
CA VAL A 250 -0.11 -0.57 20.54
C VAL A 250 -0.71 -1.96 20.76
N VAL A 251 -0.08 -2.98 20.23
CA VAL A 251 -0.37 -4.37 20.55
C VAL A 251 0.27 -4.67 21.91
N GLU A 252 -0.52 -5.14 22.84
CA GLU A 252 -0.09 -5.40 24.21
C GLU A 252 0.95 -6.51 24.29
N SER A 253 1.86 -6.38 25.24
CA SER A 253 2.82 -7.44 25.57
C SER A 253 2.14 -8.60 26.27
N VAL A 254 2.71 -9.78 26.15
CA VAL A 254 2.26 -10.97 26.85
C VAL A 254 3.39 -11.48 27.74
N THR A 255 3.15 -11.60 29.04
CA THR A 255 4.07 -12.31 29.94
C THR A 255 4.03 -13.80 29.62
N GLY A 256 5.17 -14.40 29.34
CA GLY A 256 5.28 -15.84 29.13
C GLY A 256 5.00 -16.61 30.41
N VAL A 257 4.27 -17.70 30.29
CA VAL A 257 3.90 -18.57 31.41
C VAL A 257 4.32 -20.00 31.06
N ASP A 258 5.02 -20.65 31.97
CA ASP A 258 5.41 -22.05 31.85
C ASP A 258 5.28 -22.76 33.19
N PHE A 259 5.14 -24.08 33.19
CA PHE A 259 5.23 -24.90 34.38
C PHE A 259 5.72 -26.31 34.08
N ASN A 260 6.25 -26.98 35.12
CA ASN A 260 6.75 -28.35 34.98
C ASN A 260 5.59 -29.35 35.01
N LYS A 261 5.23 -29.94 33.84
CA LYS A 261 4.15 -30.92 33.70
C LYS A 261 4.26 -32.12 34.62
N ALA A 262 5.49 -32.63 34.82
CA ALA A 262 5.70 -33.82 35.68
C ALA A 262 5.50 -33.50 37.15
N GLU A 263 5.84 -32.29 37.59
CA GLU A 263 5.59 -31.81 38.94
C GLU A 263 4.08 -31.53 39.17
N ALA A 264 3.45 -30.86 38.21
CA ALA A 264 2.01 -30.62 38.19
C ALA A 264 1.21 -31.91 38.27
N GLN A 265 1.55 -32.92 37.46
CA GLN A 265 0.90 -34.24 37.53
C GLN A 265 1.06 -34.90 38.91
N LYS A 266 2.25 -34.84 39.46
CA LYS A 266 2.52 -35.40 40.80
C LYS A 266 1.72 -34.72 41.91
N LEU A 267 1.59 -33.39 41.84
CA LEU A 267 0.77 -32.61 42.79
C LEU A 267 -0.73 -32.96 42.63
N TRP A 268 -1.18 -33.06 41.38
CA TRP A 268 -2.55 -33.45 41.05
C TRP A 268 -2.90 -34.85 41.53
N ASP A 269 -2.04 -35.82 41.31
CA ASP A 269 -2.26 -37.19 41.75
C ASP A 269 -2.34 -37.34 43.27
N ALA A 270 -1.59 -36.50 43.98
CA ALA A 270 -1.51 -36.51 45.44
C ALA A 270 -2.70 -35.82 46.15
N ALA A 271 -3.41 -34.93 45.45
CA ALA A 271 -4.52 -34.16 46.01
C ALA A 271 -5.81 -34.98 46.15
N GLU A 272 -6.68 -34.63 47.11
CA GLU A 272 -8.01 -35.21 47.28
C GLU A 272 -9.07 -34.43 46.44
N LEU A 273 -10.21 -35.05 46.17
CA LEU A 273 -11.30 -34.42 45.44
C LEU A 273 -11.83 -33.18 46.19
N GLY A 274 -11.89 -32.03 45.51
CA GLY A 274 -12.28 -30.73 46.08
C GLY A 274 -11.11 -29.94 46.68
N GLU A 275 -9.89 -30.51 46.70
CA GLU A 275 -8.69 -29.82 47.17
C GLU A 275 -8.12 -28.91 46.05
N THR A 276 -7.58 -27.75 46.47
CA THR A 276 -6.86 -26.84 45.56
C THR A 276 -5.41 -27.29 45.43
N VAL A 277 -4.99 -27.57 44.20
CA VAL A 277 -3.62 -27.89 43.85
C VAL A 277 -2.90 -26.62 43.47
N GLU A 278 -1.78 -26.33 44.12
CA GLU A 278 -0.92 -25.18 43.80
C GLU A 278 0.25 -25.65 42.91
N ILE A 279 0.21 -25.25 41.61
CA ILE A 279 1.24 -25.56 40.64
C ILE A 279 2.15 -24.32 40.47
N PRO A 280 3.46 -24.43 40.77
CA PRO A 280 4.39 -23.32 40.57
C PRO A 280 4.52 -22.96 39.08
N LEU A 281 4.44 -21.67 38.76
CA LEU A 281 4.63 -21.11 37.42
C LEU A 281 6.03 -20.51 37.30
N GLU A 282 6.61 -20.65 36.10
CA GLU A 282 7.78 -19.91 35.65
C GLU A 282 7.31 -18.79 34.72
N LEU A 283 7.43 -17.53 35.20
CA LEU A 283 7.02 -16.36 34.45
C LEU A 283 8.23 -15.78 33.70
N THR A 284 8.02 -15.43 32.43
CA THR A 284 9.02 -14.73 31.60
C THR A 284 8.44 -13.38 31.18
N GLU A 285 9.02 -12.32 31.71
CA GLU A 285 8.62 -10.97 31.32
C GLU A 285 9.04 -10.67 29.87
N PRO A 286 8.23 -9.97 29.08
CA PRO A 286 8.61 -9.49 27.76
C PRO A 286 9.75 -8.47 27.87
N GLU A 287 10.60 -8.36 26.85
CA GLU A 287 11.67 -7.35 26.82
C GLU A 287 11.06 -5.94 26.68
N LEU A 288 9.99 -5.79 25.90
CA LEU A 288 9.24 -4.56 25.71
C LEU A 288 7.83 -4.71 26.26
N THR A 289 7.59 -4.15 27.44
CA THR A 289 6.24 -4.13 28.04
C THR A 289 5.34 -3.10 27.35
N THR A 290 4.04 -3.29 27.40
CA THR A 290 3.04 -2.33 26.90
C THR A 290 3.28 -0.92 27.45
N GLU A 291 3.46 -0.79 28.76
CA GLU A 291 3.73 0.49 29.42
C GLU A 291 5.03 1.14 28.92
N TYR A 292 6.07 0.33 28.68
CA TYR A 292 7.34 0.83 28.14
C TYR A 292 7.14 1.37 26.72
N VAL A 293 6.50 0.61 25.84
CA VAL A 293 6.24 1.02 24.44
C VAL A 293 5.35 2.28 24.41
N GLU A 294 4.25 2.31 25.15
CA GLU A 294 3.35 3.46 25.22
C GLU A 294 4.06 4.73 25.73
N SER A 295 4.91 4.58 26.75
CA SER A 295 5.65 5.71 27.32
C SER A 295 6.71 6.30 26.39
N ARG A 296 7.20 5.49 25.44
CA ARG A 296 8.29 5.87 24.52
C ARG A 296 7.81 6.24 23.12
N LEU A 297 6.62 5.74 22.74
CA LEU A 297 6.11 5.92 21.39
C LEU A 297 5.87 7.40 21.07
N PHE A 298 6.58 7.93 20.10
CA PHE A 298 6.52 9.34 19.66
C PHE A 298 6.77 10.36 20.79
N ALA A 299 7.50 9.96 21.85
CA ALA A 299 7.73 10.81 23.01
C ALA A 299 8.82 11.87 22.79
N ASP A 300 9.68 11.65 21.83
CA ASP A 300 10.88 12.47 21.63
C ASP A 300 10.84 13.20 20.28
N ASP A 301 11.41 14.40 20.30
CA ASP A 301 11.72 15.17 19.10
C ASP A 301 13.00 14.59 18.45
N LEU A 302 12.89 14.04 17.24
CA LEU A 302 14.06 13.46 16.53
C LEU A 302 14.93 14.50 15.82
N GLY A 303 14.72 15.77 16.10
CA GLY A 303 15.44 16.90 15.54
C GLY A 303 14.68 18.19 15.80
N GLU A 304 15.28 19.31 15.46
CA GLU A 304 14.61 20.61 15.57
C GLU A 304 13.47 20.74 14.55
N THR A 305 12.37 21.41 14.95
CA THR A 305 11.31 21.79 14.01
C THR A 305 11.84 22.70 12.92
N VAL A 306 11.73 22.28 11.67
CA VAL A 306 12.09 23.12 10.52
C VAL A 306 10.92 23.99 10.15
N THR A 307 11.11 25.29 10.15
CA THR A 307 10.10 26.28 9.79
C THR A 307 10.59 27.14 8.63
N THR A 308 9.75 27.27 7.58
CA THR A 308 10.03 28.11 6.43
C THR A 308 8.96 29.17 6.23
N SER A 309 9.37 30.35 5.74
CA SER A 309 8.48 31.51 5.62
C SER A 309 7.60 31.44 4.37
N LEU A 310 6.33 31.78 4.52
CA LEU A 310 5.36 32.01 3.45
C LEU A 310 5.13 33.52 3.21
N ALA A 311 5.95 34.38 3.78
CA ALA A 311 5.83 35.82 3.57
C ALA A 311 5.85 36.18 2.07
N GLY A 312 4.97 37.05 1.63
CA GLY A 312 4.81 37.42 0.22
C GLY A 312 4.07 36.38 -0.65
N SER A 313 3.67 35.23 -0.10
CA SER A 313 2.92 34.22 -0.84
C SER A 313 1.48 34.66 -1.13
N THR A 314 1.01 34.34 -2.34
CA THR A 314 -0.40 34.54 -2.69
C THR A 314 -1.30 33.58 -1.92
N GLN A 315 -2.60 33.90 -1.78
CA GLN A 315 -3.57 33.04 -1.12
C GLN A 315 -3.66 31.64 -1.79
N ASN A 316 -3.55 31.57 -3.11
CA ASN A 316 -3.53 30.32 -3.83
C ASN A 316 -2.34 29.45 -3.45
N ARG A 317 -1.14 30.04 -3.33
CA ARG A 317 0.07 29.36 -2.89
C ARG A 317 -0.09 28.85 -1.45
N ILE A 318 -0.62 29.68 -0.55
CA ILE A 318 -0.88 29.27 0.85
C ILE A 318 -1.85 28.09 0.89
N THR A 319 -2.92 28.12 0.09
CA THR A 319 -3.86 26.99 -0.02
C THR A 319 -3.15 25.69 -0.47
N ASN A 320 -2.29 25.76 -1.48
CA ASN A 320 -1.54 24.60 -1.96
C ASN A 320 -0.60 24.05 -0.89
N VAL A 321 0.09 24.92 -0.17
CA VAL A 321 1.00 24.54 0.92
C VAL A 321 0.23 23.92 2.08
N GLN A 322 -0.96 24.44 2.42
CA GLN A 322 -1.85 23.84 3.42
C GLN A 322 -2.30 22.43 3.03
N LEU A 323 -2.72 22.23 1.79
CA LEU A 323 -3.11 20.91 1.28
C LEU A 323 -1.93 19.92 1.31
N ALA A 324 -0.75 20.38 0.88
CA ALA A 324 0.44 19.54 0.89
C ALA A 324 0.89 19.18 2.33
N ALA A 325 0.88 20.15 3.24
CA ALA A 325 1.20 19.90 4.65
C ALA A 325 0.20 18.91 5.28
N ALA A 326 -1.11 19.12 5.06
CA ALA A 326 -2.15 18.22 5.56
C ALA A 326 -2.06 16.80 4.99
N SER A 327 -1.51 16.64 3.78
CA SER A 327 -1.33 15.31 3.18
C SER A 327 -0.20 14.50 3.80
N ILE A 328 0.75 15.14 4.46
CA ILE A 328 1.88 14.48 5.12
C ILE A 328 1.75 14.45 6.64
N ASP A 329 0.90 15.29 7.20
CA ASP A 329 0.68 15.39 8.64
C ASP A 329 0.07 14.11 9.21
N GLY A 330 0.65 13.60 10.29
CA GLY A 330 0.20 12.38 10.97
C GLY A 330 0.62 11.08 10.28
N ILE A 331 1.41 11.11 9.19
CA ILE A 331 1.93 9.88 8.59
C ILE A 331 2.92 9.23 9.55
N ILE A 332 2.71 7.95 9.81
CA ILE A 332 3.58 7.11 10.63
C ILE A 332 4.32 6.14 9.71
N LEU A 333 5.62 6.00 9.94
CA LEU A 333 6.47 5.05 9.23
C LEU A 333 7.04 4.04 10.24
N ALA A 334 6.76 2.76 10.02
CA ALA A 334 7.39 1.68 10.77
C ALA A 334 8.90 1.60 10.47
N PRO A 335 9.70 0.89 11.31
CA PRO A 335 11.10 0.59 11.00
C PRO A 335 11.27 -0.01 9.61
N GLY A 336 12.22 0.51 8.83
CA GLY A 336 12.49 0.10 7.45
C GLY A 336 11.49 0.57 6.40
N GLU A 337 10.43 1.28 6.77
CA GLU A 337 9.43 1.77 5.83
C GLU A 337 9.89 3.02 5.09
N GLN A 338 9.62 3.05 3.79
CA GLN A 338 9.95 4.19 2.93
C GLN A 338 8.75 5.13 2.75
N PHE A 339 8.99 6.40 2.95
CA PHE A 339 8.07 7.48 2.60
C PHE A 339 8.28 7.94 1.15
N SER A 340 7.20 8.22 0.43
CA SER A 340 7.20 8.87 -0.89
C SER A 340 6.32 10.11 -0.85
N TYR A 341 6.90 11.26 -1.13
CA TYR A 341 6.17 12.53 -1.12
C TYR A 341 5.10 12.59 -2.21
N ASN A 342 5.42 12.10 -3.41
CA ASN A 342 4.46 12.09 -4.50
C ASN A 342 3.29 11.13 -4.25
N ASP A 343 3.53 9.97 -3.64
CA ASP A 343 2.47 9.04 -3.27
C ASP A 343 1.57 9.62 -2.17
N ALA A 344 2.15 10.26 -1.15
CA ALA A 344 1.40 10.90 -0.07
C ALA A 344 0.48 12.04 -0.57
N LEU A 345 0.96 12.87 -1.48
CA LEU A 345 0.16 13.96 -2.03
C LEU A 345 -0.75 13.52 -3.17
N GLY A 346 -0.36 12.54 -3.98
CA GLY A 346 -1.00 12.18 -5.23
C GLY A 346 -0.94 13.29 -6.28
N GLU A 347 -1.68 13.17 -7.37
CA GLU A 347 -1.75 14.17 -8.43
C GLU A 347 -2.34 15.50 -7.94
N ARG A 348 -1.71 16.62 -8.30
CA ARG A 348 -2.12 17.96 -7.87
C ARG A 348 -3.09 18.53 -8.88
N THR A 349 -4.38 18.26 -8.70
CA THR A 349 -5.43 18.72 -9.61
C THR A 349 -6.34 19.77 -8.97
N THR A 350 -7.07 20.50 -9.79
CA THR A 350 -8.07 21.49 -9.32
C THR A 350 -9.22 20.84 -8.58
N GLU A 351 -9.59 19.62 -8.95
CA GLU A 351 -10.63 18.82 -8.31
C GLU A 351 -10.25 18.48 -6.86
N ARG A 352 -8.97 18.25 -6.61
CA ARG A 352 -8.41 18.01 -5.27
C ARG A 352 -8.17 19.31 -4.48
N GLY A 353 -8.58 20.45 -5.03
CA GLY A 353 -8.52 21.75 -4.35
C GLY A 353 -7.26 22.57 -4.62
N TYR A 354 -6.27 22.03 -5.36
CA TYR A 354 -5.08 22.77 -5.70
C TYR A 354 -5.38 23.94 -6.63
N LYS A 355 -4.64 25.02 -6.49
CA LYS A 355 -4.82 26.28 -7.22
C LYS A 355 -3.60 26.58 -8.09
N ALA A 356 -3.82 27.35 -9.15
CA ALA A 356 -2.73 27.93 -9.91
C ALA A 356 -1.99 28.96 -9.04
N ALA A 357 -0.69 28.79 -8.91
CA ALA A 357 0.22 29.70 -8.19
C ALA A 357 1.61 29.65 -8.82
N GLY A 358 2.47 30.60 -8.46
CA GLY A 358 3.83 30.66 -8.98
C GLY A 358 4.62 29.38 -8.70
N ALA A 359 5.21 28.83 -9.75
CA ALA A 359 6.10 27.68 -9.74
C ALA A 359 7.25 27.91 -10.73
N TYR A 360 8.34 27.17 -10.58
CA TYR A 360 9.44 27.16 -11.54
C TYR A 360 9.28 25.99 -12.48
N SER A 361 9.19 26.23 -13.80
CA SER A 361 9.11 25.20 -14.84
C SER A 361 9.89 25.64 -16.06
N GLY A 362 10.77 24.75 -16.57
CA GLY A 362 11.57 25.03 -17.76
C GLY A 362 12.44 26.29 -17.67
N GLY A 363 12.89 26.67 -16.47
CA GLY A 363 13.72 27.87 -16.27
C GLY A 363 12.94 29.20 -16.22
N GLN A 364 11.61 29.13 -16.06
CA GLN A 364 10.75 30.33 -15.97
C GLN A 364 9.80 30.25 -14.78
N VAL A 365 9.37 31.41 -14.29
CA VAL A 365 8.26 31.50 -13.32
C VAL A 365 6.96 31.37 -14.09
N VAL A 366 6.21 30.31 -13.81
CA VAL A 366 4.94 30.01 -14.42
C VAL A 366 3.82 29.91 -13.39
N GLN A 367 2.56 30.06 -13.83
CA GLN A 367 1.42 29.76 -13.00
C GLN A 367 1.02 28.30 -13.21
N GLU A 368 1.27 27.46 -12.19
CA GLU A 368 1.00 26.03 -12.27
C GLU A 368 0.12 25.57 -11.11
N VAL A 369 -0.78 24.61 -11.37
CA VAL A 369 -1.63 24.02 -10.32
C VAL A 369 -0.74 23.26 -9.33
N GLY A 370 -0.86 23.60 -8.05
CA GLY A 370 0.01 23.06 -7.03
C GLY A 370 1.29 23.90 -6.77
N GLY A 371 1.46 25.06 -7.42
CA GLY A 371 2.62 25.94 -7.14
C GLY A 371 2.78 26.20 -5.65
N GLY A 372 4.00 25.97 -5.13
CA GLY A 372 4.35 26.12 -3.71
C GLY A 372 4.59 24.81 -2.94
N ILE A 373 4.14 23.66 -3.41
CA ILE A 373 4.27 22.39 -2.67
C ILE A 373 5.72 21.95 -2.44
N CYS A 374 6.65 22.34 -3.32
CA CYS A 374 8.07 22.07 -3.14
C CYS A 374 8.66 22.75 -1.89
N GLN A 375 8.02 23.76 -1.36
CA GLN A 375 8.42 24.33 -0.08
C GLN A 375 8.16 23.36 1.08
N VAL A 376 7.03 22.63 1.04
CA VAL A 376 6.72 21.60 2.03
C VAL A 376 7.68 20.40 1.90
N SER A 377 7.96 19.93 0.67
CA SER A 377 8.91 18.82 0.48
C SER A 377 10.33 19.20 0.91
N SER A 378 10.75 20.44 0.68
CA SER A 378 12.05 20.96 1.14
C SER A 378 12.12 21.07 2.66
N THR A 379 11.05 21.57 3.29
CA THR A 379 10.97 21.66 4.76
C THR A 379 11.01 20.28 5.39
N LEU A 380 10.28 19.29 4.81
CA LEU A 380 10.31 17.90 5.24
C LEU A 380 11.68 17.24 5.00
N TYR A 381 12.33 17.50 3.85
CA TYR A 381 13.67 16.98 3.58
C TYR A 381 14.66 17.41 4.66
N TYR A 382 14.65 18.70 5.01
CA TYR A 382 15.53 19.19 6.05
C TYR A 382 15.18 18.62 7.43
N ALA A 383 13.90 18.46 7.76
CA ALA A 383 13.47 17.78 8.99
C ALA A 383 13.92 16.30 9.03
N ALA A 384 13.82 15.59 7.90
CA ALA A 384 14.29 14.21 7.79
C ALA A 384 15.81 14.08 7.96
N LEU A 385 16.59 15.06 7.46
CA LEU A 385 18.04 15.13 7.70
C LEU A 385 18.35 15.32 9.18
N LEU A 386 17.66 16.25 9.86
CA LEU A 386 17.86 16.53 11.29
C LEU A 386 17.46 15.35 12.17
N ALA A 387 16.45 14.57 11.75
CA ALA A 387 16.04 13.33 12.40
C ALA A 387 16.97 12.13 12.08
N ASN A 388 18.06 12.37 11.35
CA ASN A 388 19.04 11.38 10.90
C ASN A 388 18.43 10.21 10.09
N LEU A 389 17.39 10.49 9.29
CA LEU A 389 16.77 9.49 8.44
C LEU A 389 17.56 9.25 7.15
N GLN A 390 17.39 8.07 6.58
CA GLN A 390 18.02 7.69 5.31
C GLN A 390 17.32 8.37 4.15
N ILE A 391 18.01 9.21 3.41
CA ILE A 391 17.48 9.83 2.20
C ILE A 391 17.73 8.93 1.01
N ASP A 392 16.65 8.48 0.35
CA ASP A 392 16.73 7.55 -0.77
C ASP A 392 16.70 8.25 -2.13
N VAL A 393 15.85 9.28 -2.26
CA VAL A 393 15.69 10.06 -3.50
C VAL A 393 15.49 11.52 -3.16
N ARG A 394 16.35 12.37 -3.72
CA ARG A 394 16.21 13.83 -3.62
C ARG A 394 16.76 14.51 -4.86
N THR A 395 16.07 15.51 -5.35
CA THR A 395 16.52 16.40 -6.42
C THR A 395 16.48 17.84 -5.93
N CYS A 396 17.56 18.62 -6.13
CA CYS A 396 17.54 20.06 -5.84
C CYS A 396 16.74 20.83 -6.88
N HIS A 397 16.31 22.04 -6.55
CA HIS A 397 15.73 22.95 -7.52
C HIS A 397 16.78 23.38 -8.56
N TYR A 398 16.31 23.75 -9.73
CA TYR A 398 17.16 24.33 -10.77
C TYR A 398 17.61 25.75 -10.40
N PHE A 399 16.71 26.55 -9.83
CA PHE A 399 17.01 27.89 -9.30
C PHE A 399 17.13 27.88 -7.78
N PRO A 400 17.93 28.77 -7.20
CA PRO A 400 17.99 28.93 -5.75
C PRO A 400 16.61 29.21 -5.15
N VAL A 401 16.33 28.57 -4.02
CA VAL A 401 15.13 28.87 -3.22
C VAL A 401 15.50 29.84 -2.09
N GLY A 402 14.59 30.77 -1.78
CA GLY A 402 14.86 31.80 -0.77
C GLY A 402 14.43 31.43 0.66
N TYR A 403 13.85 30.23 0.86
CA TYR A 403 13.27 29.83 2.15
C TYR A 403 14.12 28.83 2.94
N LEU A 404 15.20 28.29 2.34
CA LEU A 404 16.16 27.38 2.98
C LEU A 404 17.59 27.65 2.50
N PRO A 405 18.60 27.27 3.29
CA PRO A 405 20.00 27.32 2.85
C PRO A 405 20.26 26.40 1.65
N ALA A 406 21.33 26.71 0.91
CA ALA A 406 21.73 25.95 -0.27
C ALA A 406 21.93 24.45 0.04
N GLY A 407 21.37 23.59 -0.80
CA GLY A 407 21.48 22.15 -0.69
C GLY A 407 20.50 21.49 0.30
N LEU A 408 19.67 22.27 1.00
CA LEU A 408 18.66 21.75 1.93
C LEU A 408 17.23 21.79 1.36
N ASP A 409 17.10 21.90 0.06
CA ASP A 409 15.84 21.91 -0.66
C ASP A 409 15.59 20.57 -1.40
N ALA A 410 14.34 20.26 -1.67
CA ALA A 410 13.92 19.11 -2.47
C ALA A 410 12.77 19.50 -3.41
N THR A 411 13.01 19.46 -4.72
CA THR A 411 11.99 19.71 -5.73
C THR A 411 11.23 18.44 -6.07
N VAL A 412 9.92 18.58 -6.27
CA VAL A 412 9.00 17.48 -6.59
C VAL A 412 7.99 17.89 -7.66
N SER A 413 7.62 16.94 -8.51
CA SER A 413 6.47 17.11 -9.42
C SER A 413 5.82 15.76 -9.69
N TRP A 414 4.55 15.78 -10.06
CA TRP A 414 3.82 14.55 -10.39
C TRP A 414 4.36 13.93 -11.68
N GLY A 415 4.83 12.67 -11.59
CA GLY A 415 5.48 11.99 -12.71
C GLY A 415 6.89 12.47 -13.06
N GLY A 416 7.49 13.34 -12.24
CA GLY A 416 8.82 13.90 -12.38
C GLY A 416 9.68 13.72 -11.14
N PRO A 417 10.43 14.75 -10.71
CA PRO A 417 11.26 14.64 -9.51
C PRO A 417 10.47 14.19 -8.29
N GLU A 418 11.11 13.34 -7.47
CA GLU A 418 10.54 12.71 -6.29
C GLU A 418 11.41 13.01 -5.06
N PHE A 419 10.78 12.98 -3.90
CA PHE A 419 11.47 12.97 -2.62
C PHE A 419 11.04 11.75 -1.82
N LYS A 420 12.03 10.92 -1.46
CA LYS A 420 11.82 9.70 -0.67
C LYS A 420 12.86 9.59 0.42
N PHE A 421 12.45 9.06 1.55
CA PHE A 421 13.33 8.69 2.64
C PHE A 421 12.80 7.44 3.34
N THR A 422 13.68 6.72 4.03
CA THR A 422 13.35 5.52 4.79
C THR A 422 13.52 5.79 6.28
N ASN A 423 12.58 5.30 7.09
CA ASN A 423 12.79 5.21 8.53
C ASN A 423 13.82 4.11 8.82
N ASN A 424 15.07 4.51 9.04
CA ASN A 424 16.19 3.62 9.38
C ASN A 424 16.40 3.46 10.90
N ARG A 425 15.42 3.86 11.72
CA ARG A 425 15.43 3.69 13.17
C ARG A 425 14.72 2.41 13.56
N ASP A 426 14.95 1.94 14.78
CA ASP A 426 14.33 0.73 15.32
C ASP A 426 12.90 0.96 15.82
N TRP A 427 12.46 2.23 15.93
CA TRP A 427 11.13 2.64 16.37
C TRP A 427 10.35 3.35 15.26
N PRO A 428 9.01 3.30 15.32
CA PRO A 428 8.17 4.10 14.43
C PRO A 428 8.44 5.59 14.59
N ILE A 429 8.35 6.32 13.49
CA ILE A 429 8.39 7.77 13.45
C ILE A 429 7.08 8.34 12.95
N LYS A 430 6.74 9.55 13.35
CA LYS A 430 5.55 10.28 12.88
C LYS A 430 5.97 11.64 12.33
N ILE A 431 5.45 12.00 11.17
CA ILE A 431 5.61 13.32 10.58
C ILE A 431 4.51 14.23 11.14
N GLU A 432 4.90 15.39 11.66
CA GLU A 432 4.00 16.45 12.05
C GLU A 432 4.23 17.67 11.17
N ALA A 433 3.20 18.12 10.45
CA ALA A 433 3.28 19.22 9.51
C ALA A 433 2.13 20.20 9.72
N SER A 434 2.44 21.48 9.76
CA SER A 434 1.43 22.52 10.00
C SER A 434 1.73 23.80 9.24
N VAL A 435 0.66 24.55 8.95
CA VAL A 435 0.76 25.89 8.36
C VAL A 435 0.10 26.91 9.30
N ASP A 436 0.91 27.83 9.81
CA ASP A 436 0.44 28.94 10.61
C ASP A 436 0.22 30.16 9.70
N THR A 437 -1.03 30.41 9.33
CA THR A 437 -1.41 31.54 8.46
C THR A 437 -1.27 32.90 9.13
N ALA A 438 -1.26 32.96 10.46
CA ALA A 438 -1.07 34.21 11.19
C ALA A 438 0.40 34.64 11.20
N LYS A 439 1.30 33.65 11.28
CA LYS A 439 2.74 33.88 11.20
C LYS A 439 3.30 33.79 9.78
N ASN A 440 2.48 33.34 8.82
CA ASN A 440 2.87 33.04 7.46
C ASN A 440 4.07 32.06 7.42
N THR A 441 3.92 30.90 8.04
CA THR A 441 4.94 29.86 8.07
C THR A 441 4.37 28.49 7.79
N VAL A 442 5.21 27.61 7.25
CA VAL A 442 5.00 26.16 7.27
C VAL A 442 6.09 25.53 8.12
N SER A 443 5.71 24.63 8.99
CA SER A 443 6.60 23.92 9.90
C SER A 443 6.44 22.42 9.71
N VAL A 444 7.56 21.71 9.73
CA VAL A 444 7.61 20.25 9.74
C VAL A 444 8.50 19.78 10.86
N HIS A 445 8.05 18.77 11.55
CA HIS A 445 8.71 18.16 12.68
C HIS A 445 8.60 16.62 12.56
N ILE A 446 9.59 15.90 13.04
CA ILE A 446 9.56 14.44 13.10
C ILE A 446 9.72 14.01 14.54
N VAL A 447 8.71 13.30 15.04
CA VAL A 447 8.72 12.72 16.38
C VAL A 447 8.89 11.21 16.31
N GLY A 448 9.45 10.64 17.35
CA GLY A 448 9.71 9.22 17.47
C GLY A 448 10.20 8.85 18.85
N THR A 449 11.08 7.84 18.92
CA THR A 449 11.78 7.44 20.14
C THR A 449 13.27 7.72 19.97
N ASP A 450 13.80 8.56 20.83
CA ASP A 450 15.25 8.80 20.89
C ASP A 450 15.89 7.80 21.88
N GLU A 451 16.76 6.93 21.37
CA GLU A 451 17.36 5.85 22.14
C GLU A 451 18.72 6.22 22.73
N ASP A 452 19.45 7.10 22.09
CA ASP A 452 20.85 7.40 22.44
C ASP A 452 21.18 8.89 22.67
N GLY A 453 20.24 9.78 22.37
CA GLY A 453 20.42 11.22 22.47
C GLY A 453 21.33 11.80 21.40
N SER A 454 21.52 11.09 20.29
CA SER A 454 22.30 11.58 19.16
C SER A 454 21.53 12.67 18.38
N TYR A 455 22.25 13.61 17.82
CA TYR A 455 21.65 14.71 17.04
C TYR A 455 22.48 15.05 15.80
N VAL A 456 21.82 15.66 14.83
CA VAL A 456 22.42 16.05 13.56
C VAL A 456 22.62 17.55 13.47
N GLN A 457 23.77 17.94 12.93
CA GLN A 457 24.01 19.29 12.43
C GLN A 457 24.33 19.24 10.93
N MET A 458 23.60 20.05 10.16
CA MET A 458 23.84 20.21 8.74
C MET A 458 24.79 21.40 8.50
N THR A 459 25.77 21.19 7.64
CA THR A 459 26.65 22.25 7.15
C THR A 459 26.72 22.21 5.63
N TYR A 460 27.02 23.33 5.00
CA TYR A 460 27.18 23.40 3.55
C TYR A 460 28.33 24.29 3.15
N ALA A 461 28.91 24.02 1.98
CA ALA A 461 29.87 24.87 1.31
C ALA A 461 29.35 25.17 -0.10
N THR A 462 29.54 26.40 -0.55
CA THR A 462 29.12 26.85 -1.87
C THR A 462 30.28 27.41 -2.67
N TRP A 463 30.24 27.25 -3.99
CA TRP A 463 31.18 27.87 -4.92
C TRP A 463 30.45 28.26 -6.20
N LEU A 464 30.87 29.39 -6.78
CA LEU A 464 30.26 29.95 -7.98
C LEU A 464 30.54 29.07 -9.22
N VAL A 465 29.54 28.99 -10.09
CA VAL A 465 29.68 28.49 -11.44
C VAL A 465 29.72 29.68 -12.38
N TYR A 466 30.75 29.71 -13.19
CA TYR A 466 30.98 30.82 -14.12
C TYR A 466 30.48 30.48 -15.51
N GLY A 467 30.19 31.53 -16.27
CA GLY A 467 29.62 31.42 -17.61
C GLY A 467 30.55 30.84 -18.68
N ASN A 468 30.13 31.00 -19.92
CA ASN A 468 30.80 30.46 -21.07
C ASN A 468 32.10 31.22 -21.42
N SER A 469 32.77 30.81 -22.53
CA SER A 469 34.00 31.44 -23.02
C SER A 469 33.86 32.92 -23.43
N GLU A 470 32.65 33.43 -23.61
CA GLU A 470 32.39 34.83 -23.94
C GLU A 470 32.40 35.73 -22.69
N TYR A 471 31.93 35.18 -21.55
CA TYR A 471 31.89 35.89 -20.27
C TYR A 471 32.42 34.99 -19.13
N PRO A 472 33.71 34.67 -19.13
CA PRO A 472 34.31 33.71 -18.20
C PRO A 472 34.31 34.13 -16.74
N GLU A 473 34.15 35.42 -16.45
CA GLU A 473 34.14 35.98 -15.08
C GLU A 473 32.72 36.22 -14.56
N THR A 474 31.69 35.94 -15.37
CA THR A 474 30.31 36.15 -14.98
C THR A 474 29.75 34.91 -14.31
N ALA A 475 29.35 35.03 -13.03
CA ALA A 475 28.70 33.93 -12.35
C ALA A 475 27.29 33.69 -12.90
N THR A 476 27.01 32.44 -13.31
CA THR A 476 25.72 32.00 -13.86
C THR A 476 24.96 31.13 -12.89
N GLY A 477 25.53 30.83 -11.74
CA GLY A 477 24.94 30.01 -10.71
C GLY A 477 25.95 29.68 -9.62
N TYR A 478 25.59 28.69 -8.82
CA TYR A 478 26.52 28.14 -7.83
C TYR A 478 26.23 26.66 -7.57
N LYS A 479 27.24 25.95 -7.05
CA LYS A 479 27.09 24.58 -6.55
C LYS A 479 27.14 24.61 -5.02
N ALA A 480 26.53 23.63 -4.39
CA ALA A 480 26.57 23.40 -2.96
C ALA A 480 26.93 21.96 -2.67
N ALA A 481 27.79 21.74 -1.69
CA ALA A 481 27.96 20.45 -1.03
C ALA A 481 27.41 20.57 0.38
N THR A 482 26.49 19.69 0.74
CA THR A 482 25.93 19.60 2.09
C THR A 482 26.54 18.43 2.83
N TYR A 483 26.80 18.61 4.10
CA TYR A 483 27.39 17.60 4.98
C TYR A 483 26.50 17.38 6.19
N ARG A 484 26.24 16.10 6.48
CA ARG A 484 25.56 15.63 7.69
C ARG A 484 26.62 15.28 8.72
N SER A 485 26.59 15.93 9.87
CA SER A 485 27.42 15.62 11.02
C SER A 485 26.54 15.09 12.14
N VAL A 486 26.80 13.87 12.59
CA VAL A 486 26.09 13.23 13.70
C VAL A 486 26.94 13.36 14.95
N PHE A 487 26.35 13.80 16.04
CA PHE A 487 26.98 13.98 17.35
C PHE A 487 26.28 13.10 18.38
N ASP A 488 27.04 12.63 19.36
CA ASP A 488 26.47 12.00 20.55
C ASP A 488 25.84 13.05 21.47
N LYS A 489 25.13 12.59 22.50
CA LYS A 489 24.51 13.46 23.53
C LYS A 489 25.49 14.36 24.29
N ASN A 490 26.78 14.06 24.25
CA ASN A 490 27.83 14.85 24.90
C ASN A 490 28.49 15.86 23.94
N GLY A 491 28.06 15.89 22.66
CA GLY A 491 28.60 16.77 21.63
C GLY A 491 29.88 16.24 20.95
N ASN A 492 30.21 14.95 21.10
CA ASN A 492 31.32 14.38 20.36
C ASN A 492 30.84 14.00 18.95
N LEU A 493 31.65 14.32 17.95
CA LEU A 493 31.37 13.98 16.57
C LEU A 493 31.48 12.46 16.37
N LEU A 494 30.38 11.80 15.94
CA LEU A 494 30.33 10.39 15.62
C LEU A 494 30.64 10.14 14.14
N SER A 495 30.05 10.93 13.24
CA SER A 495 30.31 10.86 11.81
C SER A 495 30.13 12.23 11.15
N LYS A 496 30.83 12.42 10.03
CA LYS A 496 30.59 13.55 9.11
C LYS A 496 30.68 13.03 7.69
N GLU A 497 29.58 13.12 6.97
CA GLU A 497 29.47 12.56 5.62
C GLU A 497 28.95 13.61 4.64
N LEU A 498 29.35 13.45 3.38
CA LEU A 498 28.77 14.23 2.29
C LEU A 498 27.33 13.72 2.05
N GLU A 499 26.35 14.57 2.30
CA GLU A 499 24.95 14.24 2.08
C GLU A 499 24.57 14.36 0.60
N ALA A 500 24.86 15.51 0.00
CA ALA A 500 24.48 15.75 -1.38
C ALA A 500 25.31 16.84 -2.07
N TYR A 501 25.41 16.75 -3.38
CA TYR A 501 25.76 17.85 -4.25
C TYR A 501 24.51 18.45 -4.87
N SER A 502 24.48 19.78 -4.99
CA SER A 502 23.41 20.55 -5.63
C SER A 502 24.00 21.57 -6.59
N GLU A 503 23.34 21.80 -7.69
CA GLU A 503 23.73 22.81 -8.68
C GLU A 503 22.54 23.73 -8.95
N TYR A 504 22.74 25.02 -8.81
CA TYR A 504 21.73 26.05 -8.99
C TYR A 504 22.17 27.02 -10.06
N HIS A 505 21.21 27.44 -10.87
CA HIS A 505 21.40 28.42 -11.92
C HIS A 505 20.71 29.72 -11.54
N TYR A 506 21.34 30.87 -11.84
CA TYR A 506 20.66 32.14 -11.70
C TYR A 506 19.64 32.35 -12.82
N HIS A 507 18.61 33.13 -12.59
CA HIS A 507 17.73 33.58 -13.66
C HIS A 507 18.53 34.45 -14.63
N GLU A 508 18.23 34.36 -15.92
CA GLU A 508 18.98 35.09 -16.95
C GLU A 508 18.92 36.60 -16.74
N GLU A 509 17.83 37.11 -16.17
CA GLU A 509 17.63 38.51 -15.79
C GLU A 509 18.48 38.93 -14.59
N ASP A 510 18.93 38.01 -13.74
CA ASP A 510 19.78 38.27 -12.57
C ASP A 510 21.28 38.20 -12.93
N ILE A 511 21.61 37.69 -14.13
CA ILE A 511 23.00 37.58 -14.58
C ILE A 511 23.47 38.94 -15.13
N VAL A 512 24.38 39.56 -14.40
CA VAL A 512 24.95 40.85 -14.83
C VAL A 512 26.12 40.58 -15.76
N TYR A 513 25.88 40.69 -17.05
CA TYR A 513 26.95 40.65 -18.04
C TYR A 513 27.70 41.99 -18.09
N PRO A 514 29.01 41.95 -18.22
CA PRO A 514 29.78 43.19 -18.36
C PRO A 514 29.34 43.92 -19.64
N THR A 515 29.02 45.19 -19.52
CA THR A 515 28.72 46.00 -20.72
C THR A 515 29.95 45.97 -21.64
N PRO A 516 29.80 45.65 -22.93
CA PRO A 516 30.93 45.61 -23.80
C PRO A 516 31.60 47.01 -23.81
N THR A 517 32.85 47.05 -23.36
CA THR A 517 33.62 48.26 -23.50
C THR A 517 33.68 48.64 -24.96
N PRO A 518 33.28 49.84 -25.34
CA PRO A 518 33.37 50.21 -26.74
C PRO A 518 34.80 49.99 -27.24
N SER A 519 34.94 49.20 -28.27
CA SER A 519 36.24 48.88 -28.88
C SER A 519 36.98 50.21 -29.12
N PRO A 520 38.20 50.39 -28.61
CA PRO A 520 38.96 51.59 -28.91
C PRO A 520 39.06 51.72 -30.43
N THR A 521 38.71 52.92 -30.90
CA THR A 521 38.90 53.28 -32.30
C THR A 521 40.37 53.00 -32.67
N PRO A 522 40.64 52.23 -33.74
CA PRO A 522 42.02 51.87 -34.07
C PRO A 522 42.83 53.14 -34.32
N GLU A 523 43.85 53.38 -33.51
CA GLU A 523 44.89 54.34 -33.84
C GLU A 523 45.63 53.87 -35.09
N PRO A 524 46.05 54.81 -35.98
CA PRO A 524 46.73 54.42 -37.22
C PRO A 524 48.09 53.80 -36.86
N THR A 525 48.33 52.61 -37.34
CA THR A 525 49.51 51.78 -37.14
C THR A 525 50.79 52.49 -37.59
N PRO A 526 51.80 52.58 -36.73
CA PRO A 526 53.19 52.82 -37.18
C PRO A 526 53.75 51.50 -37.75
N THR A 527 54.38 51.61 -38.90
CA THR A 527 55.04 50.51 -39.58
C THR A 527 56.30 50.08 -38.81
N GLU A 528 56.38 48.90 -38.32
CA GLU A 528 57.58 48.30 -37.72
C GLU A 528 58.23 47.27 -38.65
N PRO A 529 59.57 47.12 -38.51
CA PRO A 529 60.35 46.19 -39.34
C PRO A 529 60.26 44.72 -38.82
N PRO A 530 60.65 43.75 -39.62
CA PRO A 530 60.37 42.33 -39.37
C PRO A 530 61.24 41.73 -38.27
N ILE A 531 60.63 40.94 -37.39
CA ILE A 531 61.28 40.18 -36.33
C ILE A 531 61.34 38.68 -36.73
N GLU A 532 62.52 38.07 -36.43
CA GLU A 532 62.83 36.67 -36.64
C GLU A 532 62.00 35.70 -35.74
N PRO A 533 61.85 34.43 -36.13
CA PRO A 533 61.00 33.46 -35.42
C PRO A 533 61.75 32.90 -34.19
N THR A 534 61.08 32.90 -33.04
CA THR A 534 61.49 32.14 -31.85
C THR A 534 60.59 30.95 -31.61
N ASP A 535 61.19 29.90 -31.06
CA ASP A 535 60.65 28.54 -30.84
C ASP A 535 59.34 28.45 -30.02
N PRO A 536 58.58 27.36 -30.16
CA PRO A 536 57.28 27.20 -29.51
C PRO A 536 57.42 26.85 -28.02
N VAL A 537 56.76 27.66 -27.19
CA VAL A 537 56.59 27.39 -25.77
C VAL A 537 55.36 26.51 -25.57
N PHE A 538 55.53 25.36 -24.93
CA PHE A 538 54.43 24.46 -24.50
C PHE A 538 53.53 25.14 -23.46
N PRO A 539 52.23 24.90 -23.46
CA PRO A 539 51.31 25.39 -22.45
C PRO A 539 51.52 24.66 -21.12
N PRO A 540 51.36 25.35 -19.96
CA PRO A 540 51.44 24.69 -18.66
C PRO A 540 50.25 23.77 -18.43
N GLU A 541 50.55 22.69 -17.70
CA GLU A 541 49.59 21.67 -17.30
C GLU A 541 48.46 22.27 -16.43
N ASP A 542 47.26 21.72 -16.64
CA ASP A 542 46.04 21.97 -15.91
C ASP A 542 46.23 21.75 -14.39
N PRO A 543 45.90 22.72 -13.52
CA PRO A 543 46.02 22.50 -12.09
C PRO A 543 44.92 21.58 -11.62
N SER A 544 45.35 20.37 -11.19
CA SER A 544 44.58 19.41 -10.45
C SER A 544 43.72 20.05 -9.38
N TYR A 545 42.48 19.55 -9.27
CA TYR A 545 41.48 19.85 -8.25
C TYR A 545 42.09 19.98 -6.84
N PRO A 546 41.70 20.99 -6.06
CA PRO A 546 42.12 21.08 -4.68
C PRO A 546 41.50 19.99 -3.82
N THR A 547 42.34 19.28 -3.10
CA THR A 547 41.99 18.14 -2.28
C THR A 547 41.51 18.46 -0.88
N ASP A 548 41.28 19.73 -0.52
CA ASP A 548 40.69 20.09 0.77
C ASP A 548 39.86 21.36 0.70
N PRO A 549 38.60 21.35 1.17
CA PRO A 549 37.80 22.57 1.28
C PRO A 549 38.28 23.40 2.50
N VAL A 550 38.73 24.59 2.24
CA VAL A 550 38.98 25.60 3.30
C VAL A 550 37.61 26.03 3.84
N VAL A 551 37.31 25.70 5.07
CA VAL A 551 36.15 26.20 5.80
C VAL A 551 36.38 27.67 6.15
N PRO A 552 35.60 28.61 5.63
CA PRO A 552 35.69 30.00 6.11
C PRO A 552 35.01 30.08 7.48
N SER A 553 35.77 30.39 8.52
CA SER A 553 35.24 30.87 9.79
C SER A 553 34.79 32.31 9.62
N GLY A 554 33.51 32.53 9.45
CA GLY A 554 32.95 33.87 9.37
C GLY A 554 31.57 33.87 8.75
N ASP A 555 30.60 34.09 9.58
CA ASP A 555 29.21 34.33 9.24
C ASP A 555 29.10 35.54 8.28
N PRO A 556 28.66 35.41 7.06
CA PRO A 556 28.14 36.51 6.29
C PRO A 556 26.62 36.47 6.39
N GLY A 557 26.12 37.19 7.42
CA GLY A 557 24.70 37.54 7.48
C GLY A 557 24.25 38.22 6.19
N TYR A 558 23.68 37.49 5.30
CA TYR A 558 22.85 38.02 4.23
C TYR A 558 21.41 38.09 4.69
N TYR A 559 21.08 39.24 5.27
CA TYR A 559 19.69 39.71 5.31
C TYR A 559 19.32 40.11 3.88
N PHE A 560 18.40 39.40 3.27
CA PHE A 560 17.66 39.92 2.13
C PHE A 560 16.43 40.64 2.68
N ASP A 561 16.49 41.99 2.70
CA ASP A 561 15.29 42.81 2.71
C ASP A 561 14.63 42.80 1.33
N ASN A 562 13.30 42.54 1.36
CA ASN A 562 12.22 42.57 0.38
C ASN A 562 11.90 41.26 -0.36
#